data_57f11e33036db38c4553b64cf7da524e
#
_entry.id   57f11e33036db38c4553b64cf7da524e
#
_cell.length_a   1.000
_cell.length_b   1.000
_cell.length_c   1.000
_cell.angle_alpha   90.00
_cell.angle_beta   90.00
_cell.angle_gamma   90.00
#
_symmetry.space_group_name_H-M   'P 1'
#
loop_
_entity.id
_entity.type
_entity.pdbx_description
1 polymer ?
#
loop_
_entity_poly.entity_id
_entity_poly.type
_entity_poly.pdbx_seq_one_letter_code
_entity_poly.pdbx_strand_id
1 'polypeptide(L)'
;NYCKKNSPEVIVPLHSHHSFDKAADILGIKLIKIPCIDGIVDSNLVQKRINRNTIMLVGVAGTTPLGLIDPIKELSDIAHKNSLLLHIDASFGGFIIPFLKGSKFDLPLSDFKFPGVSSVNLDSHKMGVSPIPSSCILFRKKNLINNIKINVGYLSGGSEPRPTLLGTSPGASIITLWTILNFNGKIGYRKIVNQCMENTT
;
A
#
# COMPACT_ATOMS: atom_id res chain seq x y z
N ASN A 1 14.50 -8.15 13.40
CA ASN A 1 15.37 -9.28 12.96
C ASN A 1 14.79 -10.10 11.78
N TYR A 2 14.08 -9.44 10.86
CA TYR A 2 13.49 -10.12 9.69
C TYR A 2 14.55 -10.63 8.70
N CYS A 3 15.70 -9.94 8.61
CA CYS A 3 16.80 -10.28 7.68
C CYS A 3 17.59 -11.57 8.02
N LYS A 4 17.30 -12.23 9.14
CA LYS A 4 18.01 -13.47 9.55
C LYS A 4 17.24 -14.75 9.26
N LYS A 5 16.09 -14.67 8.58
CA LYS A 5 15.33 -15.85 8.20
C LYS A 5 15.93 -16.47 6.93
N ASN A 6 16.22 -17.76 6.95
CA ASN A 6 16.84 -18.48 5.83
C ASN A 6 15.97 -18.57 4.56
N SER A 7 14.67 -18.31 4.67
CA SER A 7 13.72 -18.30 3.57
C SER A 7 12.52 -17.42 3.97
N PRO A 8 12.64 -16.08 3.88
CA PRO A 8 11.56 -15.19 4.25
C PRO A 8 10.34 -15.38 3.35
N GLU A 9 9.16 -15.37 3.96
CA GLU A 9 7.87 -15.53 3.26
C GLU A 9 7.00 -14.30 3.45
N VAL A 10 6.33 -13.88 2.36
CA VAL A 10 5.31 -12.84 2.37
C VAL A 10 3.98 -13.47 1.94
N ILE A 11 2.94 -13.25 2.72
CA ILE A 11 1.59 -13.75 2.44
C ILE A 11 0.80 -12.64 1.75
N VAL A 12 0.25 -12.96 0.58
CA VAL A 12 -0.51 -12.02 -0.27
C VAL A 12 -1.84 -12.64 -0.73
N PRO A 13 -2.87 -11.85 -1.02
CA PRO A 13 -4.05 -12.31 -1.73
C PRO A 13 -3.71 -12.83 -3.13
N LEU A 14 -4.46 -13.80 -3.62
CA LEU A 14 -4.26 -14.34 -4.99
C LEU A 14 -4.41 -13.25 -6.07
N HIS A 15 -5.29 -12.27 -5.84
CA HIS A 15 -5.52 -11.13 -6.74
C HIS A 15 -4.53 -9.97 -6.56
N SER A 16 -3.49 -10.12 -5.72
CA SER A 16 -2.48 -9.07 -5.53
C SER A 16 -1.80 -8.71 -6.86
N HIS A 17 -1.39 -7.45 -6.99
CA HIS A 17 -0.75 -6.96 -8.20
C HIS A 17 0.54 -7.73 -8.50
N HIS A 18 0.80 -8.00 -9.78
CA HIS A 18 1.98 -8.77 -10.23
C HIS A 18 3.34 -8.16 -9.83
N SER A 19 3.36 -6.91 -9.38
CA SER A 19 4.57 -6.29 -8.83
C SER A 19 5.09 -7.01 -7.58
N PHE A 20 4.21 -7.67 -6.81
CA PHE A 20 4.63 -8.50 -5.68
C PHE A 20 5.39 -9.74 -6.15
N ASP A 21 4.98 -10.37 -7.27
CA ASP A 21 5.70 -11.51 -7.87
C ASP A 21 7.10 -11.07 -8.31
N LYS A 22 7.21 -9.93 -9.01
CA LYS A 22 8.49 -9.37 -9.44
C LYS A 22 9.39 -9.00 -8.26
N ALA A 23 8.82 -8.35 -7.23
CA ALA A 23 9.58 -7.98 -6.04
C ALA A 23 10.08 -9.21 -5.29
N ALA A 24 9.25 -10.25 -5.18
CA ALA A 24 9.63 -11.50 -4.54
C ALA A 24 10.77 -12.20 -5.28
N ASP A 25 10.73 -12.24 -6.61
CA ASP A 25 11.79 -12.80 -7.45
C ASP A 25 13.11 -12.04 -7.27
N ILE A 26 13.07 -10.69 -7.39
CA ILE A 26 14.26 -9.84 -7.24
C ILE A 26 14.90 -9.96 -5.84
N LEU A 27 14.07 -10.06 -4.81
CA LEU A 27 14.53 -10.09 -3.41
C LEU A 27 14.81 -11.49 -2.87
N GLY A 28 14.56 -12.55 -3.66
CA GLY A 28 14.68 -13.93 -3.19
C GLY A 28 13.72 -14.28 -2.05
N ILE A 29 12.51 -13.68 -2.07
CA ILE A 29 11.47 -13.88 -1.06
C ILE A 29 10.44 -14.86 -1.60
N LYS A 30 9.99 -15.79 -0.76
CA LYS A 30 8.91 -16.70 -1.14
C LYS A 30 7.56 -16.02 -0.96
N LEU A 31 6.78 -15.97 -2.05
CA LEU A 31 5.43 -15.44 -2.04
C LEU A 31 4.41 -16.55 -1.81
N ILE A 32 3.58 -16.40 -0.79
CA ILE A 32 2.50 -17.34 -0.45
C ILE A 32 1.17 -16.67 -0.83
N LYS A 33 0.56 -17.15 -1.91
CA LYS A 33 -0.73 -16.65 -2.40
C LYS A 33 -1.89 -17.36 -1.71
N ILE A 34 -2.80 -16.60 -1.14
CA ILE A 34 -4.00 -17.09 -0.46
C ILE A 34 -5.20 -16.95 -1.41
N PRO A 35 -5.99 -18.02 -1.59
CA PRO A 35 -7.23 -17.95 -2.34
C PRO A 35 -8.18 -16.89 -1.81
N CYS A 36 -8.98 -16.31 -2.70
CA CYS A 36 -10.00 -15.33 -2.39
C CYS A 36 -11.39 -15.94 -2.55
N ILE A 37 -12.30 -15.61 -1.65
CA ILE A 37 -13.72 -15.98 -1.70
C ILE A 37 -14.46 -14.71 -2.09
N ASP A 38 -15.25 -14.78 -3.15
CA ASP A 38 -15.98 -13.61 -3.70
C ASP A 38 -15.07 -12.38 -3.92
N GLY A 39 -13.82 -12.63 -4.33
CA GLY A 39 -12.84 -11.60 -4.62
C GLY A 39 -12.14 -10.99 -3.40
N ILE A 40 -12.36 -11.50 -2.20
CA ILE A 40 -11.78 -11.02 -0.92
C ILE A 40 -10.94 -12.13 -0.30
N VAL A 41 -9.77 -11.78 0.25
CA VAL A 41 -8.89 -12.76 0.88
C VAL A 41 -9.51 -13.33 2.16
N ASP A 42 -9.44 -14.65 2.34
CA ASP A 42 -9.87 -15.30 3.58
C ASP A 42 -8.82 -15.12 4.69
N SER A 43 -9.13 -14.29 5.67
CA SER A 43 -8.26 -14.00 6.82
C SER A 43 -7.97 -15.23 7.68
N ASN A 44 -8.88 -16.22 7.74
CA ASN A 44 -8.64 -17.47 8.46
C ASN A 44 -7.58 -18.32 7.76
N LEU A 45 -7.59 -18.35 6.42
CA LEU A 45 -6.55 -19.02 5.65
C LEU A 45 -5.21 -18.29 5.79
N VAL A 46 -5.20 -16.95 5.80
CA VAL A 46 -4.00 -16.17 6.09
C VAL A 46 -3.43 -16.58 7.44
N GLN A 47 -4.23 -16.62 8.49
CA GLN A 47 -3.78 -16.98 9.84
C GLN A 47 -3.21 -18.40 9.90
N LYS A 48 -3.85 -19.38 9.24
CA LYS A 48 -3.39 -20.78 9.18
C LYS A 48 -2.06 -20.94 8.45
N ARG A 49 -1.73 -20.02 7.53
CA ARG A 49 -0.50 -20.09 6.72
C ARG A 49 0.71 -19.42 7.36
N ILE A 50 0.50 -18.65 8.42
CA ILE A 50 1.61 -18.02 9.15
C ILE A 50 2.50 -19.10 9.77
N ASN A 51 3.79 -18.94 9.58
CA ASN A 51 4.82 -19.80 10.14
C ASN A 51 6.06 -18.97 10.54
N ARG A 52 7.09 -19.64 11.06
CA ARG A 52 8.33 -18.98 11.53
C ARG A 52 9.06 -18.16 10.45
N ASN A 53 8.83 -18.43 9.18
CA ASN A 53 9.47 -17.72 8.06
C ASN A 53 8.65 -16.52 7.59
N THR A 54 7.39 -16.41 7.96
CA THR A 54 6.53 -15.29 7.59
C THR A 54 7.08 -13.99 8.16
N ILE A 55 7.21 -12.96 7.32
CA ILE A 55 7.71 -11.63 7.70
C ILE A 55 6.68 -10.53 7.50
N MET A 56 5.77 -10.70 6.54
CA MET A 56 4.81 -9.67 6.15
C MET A 56 3.53 -10.28 5.61
N LEU A 57 2.42 -9.60 5.88
CA LEU A 57 1.13 -9.80 5.24
C LEU A 57 0.85 -8.64 4.29
N VAL A 58 0.08 -8.90 3.24
CA VAL A 58 -0.44 -7.87 2.34
C VAL A 58 -1.96 -7.95 2.32
N GLY A 59 -2.62 -6.80 2.36
CA GLY A 59 -4.04 -6.65 2.09
C GLY A 59 -4.26 -5.60 1.01
N VAL A 60 -5.28 -5.76 0.19
CA VAL A 60 -5.59 -4.85 -0.92
C VAL A 60 -6.81 -4.00 -0.56
N ALA A 61 -6.71 -2.70 -0.76
CA ALA A 61 -7.80 -1.75 -0.57
C ALA A 61 -8.18 -1.12 -1.92
N GLY A 62 -9.11 -1.77 -2.61
CA GLY A 62 -9.51 -1.47 -3.98
C GLY A 62 -8.84 -2.43 -4.97
N THR A 63 -9.36 -3.66 -5.08
CA THR A 63 -8.86 -4.68 -6.02
C THR A 63 -9.05 -4.23 -7.46
N THR A 64 -8.07 -4.51 -8.32
CA THR A 64 -8.08 -4.07 -9.72
C THR A 64 -9.34 -4.47 -10.50
N PRO A 65 -9.83 -5.71 -10.43
CA PRO A 65 -10.98 -6.11 -11.24
C PRO A 65 -12.34 -5.70 -10.65
N LEU A 66 -12.45 -5.59 -9.31
CA LEU A 66 -13.75 -5.48 -8.65
C LEU A 66 -13.87 -4.29 -7.69
N GLY A 67 -12.80 -3.57 -7.41
CA GLY A 67 -12.79 -2.46 -6.45
C GLY A 67 -13.04 -2.87 -4.98
N LEU A 68 -12.94 -4.17 -4.66
CA LEU A 68 -13.21 -4.71 -3.34
C LEU A 68 -12.10 -4.38 -2.34
N ILE A 69 -12.43 -4.42 -1.06
CA ILE A 69 -11.50 -4.17 0.03
C ILE A 69 -11.34 -5.45 0.85
N ASP A 70 -10.12 -5.91 1.00
CA ASP A 70 -9.79 -7.03 1.89
C ASP A 70 -10.14 -6.72 3.35
N PRO A 71 -10.29 -7.71 4.23
CA PRO A 71 -10.64 -7.53 5.64
C PRO A 71 -9.44 -6.96 6.42
N ILE A 72 -9.13 -5.68 6.18
CA ILE A 72 -7.92 -5.00 6.67
C ILE A 72 -7.85 -4.99 8.20
N LYS A 73 -9.00 -4.87 8.88
CA LYS A 73 -9.03 -4.91 10.34
C LYS A 73 -8.56 -6.27 10.86
N GLU A 74 -9.11 -7.35 10.34
CA GLU A 74 -8.77 -8.72 10.70
C GLU A 74 -7.31 -9.03 10.38
N LEU A 75 -6.83 -8.63 9.19
CA LEU A 75 -5.42 -8.76 8.81
C LEU A 75 -4.50 -7.97 9.74
N SER A 76 -4.93 -6.79 10.17
CA SER A 76 -4.19 -5.98 11.15
C SER A 76 -4.10 -6.65 12.50
N ASP A 77 -5.21 -7.21 13.00
CA ASP A 77 -5.24 -7.91 14.28
C ASP A 77 -4.31 -9.15 14.23
N ILE A 78 -4.35 -9.90 13.12
CA ILE A 78 -3.47 -11.06 12.88
C ILE A 78 -2.00 -10.61 12.84
N ALA A 79 -1.67 -9.58 12.07
CA ALA A 79 -0.30 -9.07 11.96
C ALA A 79 0.23 -8.58 13.31
N HIS A 80 -0.58 -7.82 14.04
CA HIS A 80 -0.22 -7.30 15.36
C HIS A 80 0.07 -8.43 16.36
N LYS A 81 -0.83 -9.42 16.45
CA LYS A 81 -0.70 -10.59 17.34
C LYS A 81 0.56 -11.41 17.07
N ASN A 82 0.93 -11.53 15.79
CA ASN A 82 2.09 -12.33 15.37
C ASN A 82 3.38 -11.51 15.18
N SER A 83 3.37 -10.20 15.53
CA SER A 83 4.51 -9.30 15.34
C SER A 83 5.02 -9.26 13.89
N LEU A 84 4.10 -9.32 12.92
CA LEU A 84 4.36 -9.26 11.50
C LEU A 84 4.16 -7.84 10.98
N LEU A 85 4.79 -7.53 9.85
CA LEU A 85 4.47 -6.33 9.09
C LEU A 85 3.15 -6.55 8.33
N LEU A 86 2.33 -5.50 8.20
CA LEU A 86 1.20 -5.48 7.29
C LEU A 86 1.35 -4.30 6.33
N HIS A 87 1.40 -4.61 5.06
CA HIS A 87 1.35 -3.64 3.97
C HIS A 87 -0.04 -3.59 3.36
N ILE A 88 -0.57 -2.40 3.16
CA ILE A 88 -1.84 -2.20 2.46
C ILE A 88 -1.54 -1.67 1.07
N ASP A 89 -1.90 -2.46 0.07
CA ASP A 89 -1.94 -1.99 -1.31
C ASP A 89 -3.24 -1.22 -1.55
N ALA A 90 -3.14 0.09 -1.37
CA ALA A 90 -4.22 1.03 -1.65
C ALA A 90 -3.95 1.84 -2.93
N SER A 91 -3.22 1.26 -3.88
CA SER A 91 -2.89 1.90 -5.16
C SER A 91 -4.10 2.53 -5.83
N PHE A 92 -5.25 1.86 -5.77
CA PHE A 92 -6.52 2.38 -6.29
C PHE A 92 -7.34 3.06 -5.20
N GLY A 93 -7.60 2.40 -4.07
CA GLY A 93 -8.52 2.89 -3.03
C GLY A 93 -7.98 4.05 -2.20
N GLY A 94 -6.67 4.30 -2.20
CA GLY A 94 -6.05 5.33 -1.35
C GLY A 94 -6.52 6.76 -1.61
N PHE A 95 -6.95 7.07 -2.83
CA PHE A 95 -7.57 8.34 -3.19
C PHE A 95 -9.10 8.28 -3.33
N ILE A 96 -9.72 7.18 -2.89
CA ILE A 96 -11.19 7.00 -2.88
C ILE A 96 -11.70 6.91 -1.43
N ILE A 97 -11.27 5.89 -0.71
CA ILE A 97 -11.80 5.50 0.61
C ILE A 97 -11.83 6.67 1.61
N PRO A 98 -10.75 7.47 1.78
CA PRO A 98 -10.76 8.57 2.75
C PRO A 98 -11.78 9.68 2.43
N PHE A 99 -12.14 9.83 1.16
CA PHE A 99 -13.05 10.88 0.71
C PHE A 99 -14.52 10.45 0.71
N LEU A 100 -14.82 9.15 0.82
CA LEU A 100 -16.18 8.62 0.95
C LEU A 100 -16.67 8.60 2.39
N LYS A 101 -15.79 8.81 3.37
CA LYS A 101 -16.17 8.76 4.78
C LYS A 101 -17.32 9.72 5.10
N GLY A 102 -18.42 9.18 5.65
CA GLY A 102 -19.61 9.93 5.99
C GLY A 102 -20.52 10.25 4.80
N SER A 103 -20.29 9.66 3.64
CA SER A 103 -21.21 9.68 2.48
C SER A 103 -22.13 8.46 2.48
N LYS A 104 -23.11 8.43 1.57
CA LYS A 104 -23.93 7.22 1.34
C LYS A 104 -23.15 6.00 0.84
N PHE A 105 -21.91 6.21 0.40
CA PHE A 105 -20.99 5.18 -0.08
C PHE A 105 -19.87 4.88 0.92
N ASP A 106 -20.08 5.11 2.23
CA ASP A 106 -19.03 4.92 3.23
C ASP A 106 -18.41 3.52 3.16
N LEU A 107 -17.07 3.47 3.11
CA LEU A 107 -16.30 2.25 2.96
C LEU A 107 -15.43 2.00 4.20
N PRO A 108 -15.09 0.72 4.48
CA PRO A 108 -14.21 0.39 5.59
C PRO A 108 -12.87 1.14 5.49
N LEU A 109 -12.40 1.64 6.62
CA LEU A 109 -11.08 2.27 6.69
C LEU A 109 -9.99 1.24 6.41
N SER A 110 -8.93 1.71 5.73
CA SER A 110 -7.78 0.88 5.35
C SER A 110 -6.49 1.67 5.62
N ASP A 111 -6.35 2.19 6.84
CA ASP A 111 -5.29 3.12 7.20
C ASP A 111 -4.59 2.77 8.52
N PHE A 112 -3.74 3.69 8.98
CA PHE A 112 -2.98 3.56 10.22
C PHE A 112 -3.81 3.62 11.51
N LYS A 113 -5.12 3.69 11.47
CA LYS A 113 -5.96 3.50 12.66
C LYS A 113 -5.87 2.08 13.19
N PHE A 114 -5.61 1.11 12.30
CA PHE A 114 -5.40 -0.27 12.69
C PHE A 114 -3.94 -0.49 13.11
N PRO A 115 -3.67 -0.96 14.33
CA PRO A 115 -2.32 -0.99 14.92
C PRO A 115 -1.32 -1.88 14.18
N GLY A 116 -1.78 -2.93 13.50
CA GLY A 116 -0.93 -3.85 12.74
C GLY A 116 -0.45 -3.27 11.40
N VAL A 117 -1.10 -2.24 10.85
CA VAL A 117 -0.71 -1.64 9.56
C VAL A 117 0.65 -0.96 9.68
N SER A 118 1.61 -1.40 8.92
CA SER A 118 3.00 -0.90 8.91
C SER A 118 3.26 0.09 7.79
N SER A 119 2.67 -0.13 6.62
CA SER A 119 2.79 0.74 5.45
C SER A 119 1.54 0.69 4.57
N VAL A 120 1.33 1.77 3.83
CA VAL A 120 0.24 1.92 2.86
C VAL A 120 0.83 2.55 1.61
N ASN A 121 0.62 1.96 0.43
CA ASN A 121 0.91 2.65 -0.82
C ASN A 121 -0.38 3.21 -1.43
N LEU A 122 -0.23 4.26 -2.22
CA LEU A 122 -1.32 4.87 -2.97
C LEU A 122 -0.77 5.49 -4.26
N ASP A 123 -1.48 5.30 -5.36
CA ASP A 123 -1.07 5.81 -6.66
C ASP A 123 -1.84 7.08 -7.00
N SER A 124 -1.15 8.20 -6.90
CA SER A 124 -1.73 9.49 -7.26
C SER A 124 -2.01 9.60 -8.76
N HIS A 125 -1.29 8.85 -9.60
CA HIS A 125 -1.55 8.78 -11.04
C HIS A 125 -2.78 7.94 -11.43
N LYS A 126 -3.47 7.34 -10.44
CA LYS A 126 -4.78 6.70 -10.61
C LYS A 126 -5.87 7.67 -10.16
N MET A 127 -6.54 7.40 -9.06
CA MET A 127 -7.63 8.23 -8.55
C MET A 127 -7.17 9.55 -7.90
N GLY A 128 -5.87 9.76 -7.74
CA GLY A 128 -5.30 11.05 -7.34
C GLY A 128 -5.22 12.10 -8.45
N VAL A 129 -5.59 11.72 -9.70
CA VAL A 129 -5.70 12.60 -10.87
C VAL A 129 -4.37 13.27 -11.27
N SER A 130 -3.24 12.69 -10.90
CA SER A 130 -1.92 13.21 -11.30
C SER A 130 -1.32 12.44 -12.47
N PRO A 131 -0.38 13.02 -13.24
CA PRO A 131 0.25 12.32 -14.35
C PRO A 131 1.16 11.18 -13.89
N ILE A 132 1.35 10.19 -14.77
CA ILE A 132 2.31 9.10 -14.61
C ILE A 132 3.75 9.62 -14.84
N PRO A 133 4.75 9.16 -14.08
CA PRO A 133 4.66 8.29 -12.91
C PRO A 133 4.48 9.08 -11.61
N SER A 134 3.49 8.73 -10.81
CA SER A 134 3.28 9.36 -9.51
C SER A 134 2.64 8.36 -8.55
N SER A 135 3.39 7.99 -7.52
CA SER A 135 2.98 7.03 -6.50
C SER A 135 3.66 7.40 -5.19
N CYS A 136 3.07 7.05 -4.06
CA CYS A 136 3.70 7.22 -2.78
C CYS A 136 3.45 6.04 -1.85
N ILE A 137 4.41 5.81 -0.95
CA ILE A 137 4.30 4.87 0.15
C ILE A 137 4.42 5.61 1.46
N LEU A 138 3.50 5.36 2.37
CA LEU A 138 3.46 5.90 3.71
C LEU A 138 3.88 4.81 4.69
N PHE A 139 4.68 5.17 5.68
CA PHE A 139 5.12 4.28 6.75
C PHE A 139 4.58 4.75 8.09
N ARG A 140 4.07 3.82 8.91
CA ARG A 140 3.64 4.13 10.29
C ARG A 140 4.78 4.74 11.13
N LYS A 141 5.97 4.15 11.02
CA LYS A 141 7.14 4.57 11.80
C LYS A 141 8.22 5.10 10.87
N LYS A 142 8.71 6.30 11.17
CA LYS A 142 9.77 6.96 10.40
C LYS A 142 11.05 6.11 10.28
N ASN A 143 11.35 5.30 11.29
CA ASN A 143 12.53 4.43 11.25
C ASN A 143 12.44 3.29 10.24
N LEU A 144 11.25 2.89 9.77
CA LEU A 144 11.12 1.86 8.74
C LEU A 144 11.76 2.30 7.42
N ILE A 145 11.63 3.57 7.06
CA ILE A 145 12.25 4.12 5.85
C ILE A 145 13.78 4.12 5.92
N ASN A 146 14.36 4.15 7.13
CA ASN A 146 15.82 4.14 7.29
C ASN A 146 16.43 2.81 6.86
N ASN A 147 15.68 1.71 6.87
CA ASN A 147 16.16 0.39 6.46
C ASN A 147 16.33 0.25 4.95
N ILE A 148 15.73 1.16 4.16
CA ILE A 148 15.79 1.15 2.69
C ILE A 148 16.60 2.32 2.12
N LYS A 149 17.13 3.18 2.98
CA LYS A 149 17.97 4.32 2.55
C LYS A 149 19.38 3.87 2.21
N ILE A 150 19.88 4.36 1.11
CA ILE A 150 21.28 4.20 0.69
C ILE A 150 21.93 5.57 0.71
N ASN A 151 23.09 5.67 1.36
CA ASN A 151 23.88 6.89 1.39
C ASN A 151 24.59 7.09 0.05
N VAL A 152 24.40 8.25 -0.57
CA VAL A 152 25.04 8.63 -1.84
C VAL A 152 26.12 9.67 -1.53
N GLY A 153 27.39 9.21 -1.52
CA GLY A 153 28.52 10.04 -1.09
C GLY A 153 29.18 10.90 -2.18
N TYR A 154 28.77 10.76 -3.44
CA TYR A 154 29.41 11.46 -4.58
C TYR A 154 28.68 12.75 -5.02
N LEU A 155 27.56 13.10 -4.37
CA LEU A 155 26.81 14.31 -4.71
C LEU A 155 27.40 15.53 -3.99
N SER A 156 27.65 16.61 -4.74
CA SER A 156 28.24 17.85 -4.24
C SER A 156 27.38 18.60 -3.21
N GLY A 157 26.09 18.29 -3.09
CA GLY A 157 25.16 18.86 -2.11
C GLY A 157 25.13 18.17 -0.74
N GLY A 158 26.05 17.23 -0.50
CA GLY A 158 26.05 16.41 0.72
C GLY A 158 25.38 15.05 0.55
N SER A 159 25.58 14.18 1.55
CA SER A 159 25.04 12.82 1.53
C SER A 159 23.58 12.81 2.02
N GLU A 160 22.64 12.96 1.11
CA GLU A 160 21.22 12.74 1.39
C GLU A 160 20.88 11.27 1.17
N PRO A 161 20.46 10.52 2.22
CA PRO A 161 20.08 9.12 2.07
C PRO A 161 18.80 9.00 1.21
N ARG A 162 18.88 8.23 0.12
CA ARG A 162 17.77 8.02 -0.82
C ARG A 162 17.07 6.69 -0.55
N PRO A 163 15.74 6.71 -0.32
CA PRO A 163 14.97 5.49 -0.05
C PRO A 163 14.36 4.86 -1.31
N THR A 164 14.57 5.44 -2.49
CA THR A 164 13.98 4.97 -3.74
C THR A 164 14.90 4.02 -4.48
N LEU A 165 14.33 3.02 -5.17
CA LEU A 165 15.08 2.10 -6.02
C LEU A 165 15.68 2.84 -7.23
N LEU A 166 14.96 3.80 -7.78
CA LEU A 166 15.43 4.67 -8.87
C LEU A 166 16.27 5.81 -8.30
N GLY A 167 17.37 6.13 -8.97
CA GLY A 167 18.24 7.25 -8.59
C GLY A 167 17.58 8.59 -8.85
N THR A 168 17.59 9.05 -10.10
CA THR A 168 16.97 10.30 -10.51
C THR A 168 15.51 10.09 -10.87
N SER A 169 14.63 10.93 -10.34
CA SER A 169 13.20 10.93 -10.67
C SER A 169 12.73 12.34 -11.04
N PRO A 170 11.73 12.46 -11.92
CA PRO A 170 11.24 13.77 -12.36
C PRO A 170 10.53 14.52 -11.23
N GLY A 171 10.98 15.73 -10.91
CA GLY A 171 10.31 16.60 -9.95
C GLY A 171 8.92 17.06 -10.38
N ALA A 172 8.64 17.04 -11.68
CA ALA A 172 7.35 17.42 -12.25
C ALA A 172 6.17 16.67 -11.64
N SER A 173 6.29 15.35 -11.43
CA SER A 173 5.24 14.53 -10.81
C SER A 173 4.92 14.98 -9.39
N ILE A 174 5.93 15.34 -8.61
CA ILE A 174 5.77 15.81 -7.22
C ILE A 174 5.09 17.18 -7.19
N ILE A 175 5.55 18.11 -8.03
CA ILE A 175 4.99 19.46 -8.13
C ILE A 175 3.54 19.40 -8.60
N THR A 176 3.26 18.59 -9.62
CA THR A 176 1.90 18.43 -10.13
C THR A 176 0.96 17.83 -9.08
N LEU A 177 1.40 16.77 -8.37
CA LEU A 177 0.61 16.20 -7.29
C LEU A 177 0.33 17.24 -6.20
N TRP A 178 1.34 18.00 -5.77
CA TRP A 178 1.19 19.07 -4.79
C TRP A 178 0.17 20.13 -5.25
N THR A 179 0.26 20.54 -6.52
CA THR A 179 -0.67 21.51 -7.12
C THR A 179 -2.10 20.98 -7.12
N ILE A 180 -2.31 19.73 -7.55
CA ILE A 180 -3.64 19.11 -7.63
C ILE A 180 -4.25 18.93 -6.24
N LEU A 181 -3.44 18.51 -5.26
CA LEU A 181 -3.89 18.38 -3.86
C LEU A 181 -4.33 19.72 -3.27
N ASN A 182 -3.57 20.79 -3.55
CA ASN A 182 -3.93 22.14 -3.07
C ASN A 182 -5.13 22.73 -3.83
N PHE A 183 -5.23 22.51 -5.14
CA PHE A 183 -6.33 23.01 -5.96
C PHE A 183 -7.67 22.35 -5.60
N ASN A 184 -7.71 21.02 -5.52
CA ASN A 184 -8.94 20.30 -5.19
C ASN A 184 -9.26 20.36 -3.69
N GLY A 185 -8.25 20.24 -2.86
CA GLY A 185 -8.41 20.07 -1.43
C GLY A 185 -9.33 18.88 -1.10
N LYS A 186 -9.69 18.73 0.16
CA LYS A 186 -10.58 17.66 0.64
C LYS A 186 -11.99 17.73 -0.01
N ILE A 187 -12.48 18.94 -0.23
CA ILE A 187 -13.83 19.17 -0.78
C ILE A 187 -13.87 18.76 -2.24
N GLY A 188 -12.87 19.15 -3.04
CA GLY A 188 -12.79 18.81 -4.45
C GLY A 188 -12.68 17.30 -4.66
N TYR A 189 -11.80 16.63 -3.92
CA TYR A 189 -11.71 15.16 -3.99
C TYR A 189 -13.01 14.46 -3.58
N ARG A 190 -13.71 14.95 -2.55
CA ARG A 190 -15.04 14.42 -2.20
C ARG A 190 -16.04 14.54 -3.34
N LYS A 191 -16.07 15.66 -4.04
CA LYS A 191 -16.94 15.84 -5.21
C LYS A 191 -16.60 14.85 -6.31
N ILE A 192 -15.31 14.75 -6.69
CA ILE A 192 -14.85 13.84 -7.73
C ILE A 192 -15.23 12.39 -7.39
N VAL A 193 -14.91 11.94 -6.19
CA VAL A 193 -15.12 10.55 -5.80
C VAL A 193 -16.61 10.22 -5.68
N ASN A 194 -17.44 11.11 -5.09
CA ASN A 194 -18.89 10.88 -5.03
C ASN A 194 -19.51 10.83 -6.44
N GLN A 195 -19.10 11.71 -7.35
CA GLN A 195 -19.57 11.67 -8.74
C GLN A 195 -19.19 10.36 -9.44
N CYS A 196 -17.95 9.87 -9.23
CA CYS A 196 -17.54 8.55 -9.75
C CYS A 196 -18.43 7.43 -9.22
N MET A 197 -18.72 7.42 -7.92
CA MET A 197 -19.58 6.42 -7.31
C MET A 197 -21.02 6.50 -7.82
N GLU A 198 -21.55 7.69 -7.99
CA GLU A 198 -22.91 7.92 -8.53
C GLU A 198 -23.03 7.49 -10.00
N ASN A 199 -21.96 7.62 -10.78
CA ASN A 199 -21.96 7.18 -12.18
C ASN A 199 -21.83 5.64 -12.32
N THR A 200 -21.52 4.94 -11.25
CA THR A 200 -21.30 3.48 -11.27
C THR A 200 -22.53 2.71 -10.75
N THR A 201 -23.42 3.37 -10.06
CA THR A 201 -24.71 2.82 -9.54
C THR A 201 -25.86 3.10 -10.48
#